data_ef15a8e9b861d416bc59ad2fd85ccd01
#
_entry.id   ef15a8e9b861d416bc59ad2fd85ccd01
#
_cell.length_a   1.000
_cell.length_b   1.000
_cell.length_c   1.000
_cell.angle_alpha   90.00
_cell.angle_beta   90.00
_cell.angle_gamma   90.00
#
_symmetry.space_group_name_H-M   'P 1'
#
loop_
_entity.id
_entity.type
_entity.pdbx_description
1 polymer ?
#
loop_
_entity_poly.entity_id
_entity_poly.type
_entity_poly.pdbx_seq_one_letter_code
_entity_poly.pdbx_strand_id
1 'polypeptide(L)'
;MTVEEMNKEFGLFGKLACTGETMTTSGTKLYRITALKSFGSIHARAIGGWIQHPENIGLNDNSWIEDEATVREDAKVRGNATISGECDVFGRAVVTNNAKLSGNVRVGTGCYISGDTVLNGDVSVPADAVIKGNAIITKQSDVATVNVQGLAITLYRTATGIMIGLGNRTPVKLGDLMVQPAIYDAVKVLVSIIEKGSVL
;
A
#
# COMPACT_ATOMS: atom_id res chain seq x y z
N MET A 1 -8.29 26.36 13.64
CA MET A 1 -7.26 25.53 14.30
C MET A 1 -5.93 25.95 13.72
N THR A 2 -5.00 26.39 14.54
CA THR A 2 -3.64 26.77 14.11
C THR A 2 -2.80 25.53 13.82
N VAL A 3 -1.65 25.70 13.13
CA VAL A 3 -0.69 24.60 12.90
C VAL A 3 -0.22 24.00 14.23
N GLU A 4 -0.03 24.84 15.25
CA GLU A 4 0.39 24.43 16.60
C GLU A 4 -0.69 23.58 17.28
N GLU A 5 -1.96 24.00 17.20
CA GLU A 5 -3.10 23.24 17.72
C GLU A 5 -3.25 21.90 16.99
N MET A 6 -3.08 21.89 15.66
CA MET A 6 -3.10 20.65 14.86
C MET A 6 -1.98 19.69 15.27
N ASN A 7 -0.75 20.18 15.37
CA ASN A 7 0.38 19.36 15.78
C ASN A 7 0.21 18.82 17.21
N LYS A 8 -0.38 19.59 18.11
CA LYS A 8 -0.70 19.17 19.48
C LYS A 8 -1.82 18.14 19.54
N GLU A 9 -2.88 18.35 18.77
CA GLU A 9 -4.04 17.44 18.69
C GLU A 9 -3.65 16.12 18.04
N PHE A 10 -2.87 16.16 16.96
CA PHE A 10 -2.42 14.97 16.25
C PHE A 10 -1.19 14.30 16.88
N GLY A 11 -0.55 14.91 17.88
CA GLY A 11 0.65 14.34 18.51
C GLY A 11 1.79 14.06 17.52
N LEU A 12 1.86 14.84 16.42
CA LEU A 12 2.89 14.73 15.40
C LEU A 12 4.22 15.26 15.93
N PHE A 13 4.76 14.58 16.93
CA PHE A 13 6.08 14.83 17.48
C PHE A 13 7.08 13.83 16.89
N GLY A 14 8.31 14.21 16.82
CA GLY A 14 9.39 13.36 16.33
C GLY A 14 9.88 13.81 14.96
N LYS A 15 9.49 13.17 13.87
CA LYS A 15 9.99 13.49 12.53
C LYS A 15 9.05 14.37 11.68
N LEU A 16 7.77 14.52 12.05
CA LEU A 16 6.73 15.13 11.23
C LEU A 16 5.96 16.26 11.94
N ALA A 17 5.44 17.18 11.13
CA ALA A 17 4.44 18.17 11.51
C ALA A 17 3.41 18.34 10.38
N CYS A 18 2.25 18.97 10.69
CA CYS A 18 1.33 19.45 9.67
C CYS A 18 1.78 20.81 9.14
N THR A 19 1.62 21.06 7.85
CA THR A 19 1.92 22.36 7.23
C THR A 19 0.86 23.43 7.52
N GLY A 20 -0.35 23.03 7.90
CA GLY A 20 -1.55 23.86 7.99
C GLY A 20 -2.49 23.73 6.80
N GLU A 21 -2.01 23.17 5.69
CA GLU A 21 -2.85 22.88 4.54
C GLU A 21 -3.79 21.70 4.82
N THR A 22 -5.03 21.81 4.34
CA THR A 22 -6.03 20.75 4.46
C THR A 22 -6.76 20.58 3.14
N MET A 23 -7.15 19.34 2.84
CA MET A 23 -8.04 19.00 1.74
C MET A 23 -9.16 18.09 2.21
N THR A 24 -10.22 17.95 1.42
CA THR A 24 -11.30 17.01 1.68
C THR A 24 -11.46 16.09 0.49
N THR A 25 -11.35 14.79 0.70
CA THR A 25 -11.59 13.77 -0.32
C THR A 25 -12.55 12.72 0.21
N SER A 26 -13.55 12.33 -0.59
CA SER A 26 -14.57 11.35 -0.18
C SER A 26 -15.23 11.67 1.18
N GLY A 27 -15.42 12.96 1.50
CA GLY A 27 -15.97 13.42 2.79
C GLY A 27 -15.01 13.36 3.97
N THR A 28 -13.76 12.95 3.76
CA THR A 28 -12.71 12.84 4.79
C THR A 28 -11.75 14.02 4.70
N LYS A 29 -11.51 14.69 5.83
CA LYS A 29 -10.52 15.77 5.92
C LYS A 29 -9.14 15.21 6.10
N LEU A 30 -8.20 15.68 5.28
CA LEU A 30 -6.79 15.29 5.29
C LEU A 30 -5.90 16.49 5.58
N TYR A 31 -4.72 16.23 6.10
CA TYR A 31 -3.73 17.20 6.52
C TYR A 31 -2.42 16.95 5.81
N ARG A 32 -1.84 18.00 5.23
CA ARG A 32 -0.54 17.92 4.57
C ARG A 32 0.59 17.84 5.60
N ILE A 33 1.54 16.93 5.39
CA ILE A 33 2.66 16.74 6.32
C ILE A 33 3.93 17.42 5.83
N THR A 34 4.85 17.69 6.77
CA THR A 34 6.23 18.14 6.48
C THR A 34 7.22 17.45 7.40
N ALA A 35 8.44 17.26 6.91
CA ALA A 35 9.53 16.68 7.69
C ALA A 35 10.16 17.71 8.62
N LEU A 36 10.17 17.49 9.93
CA LEU A 36 10.82 18.35 10.93
C LEU A 36 12.35 18.18 10.96
N LYS A 37 12.81 16.98 10.63
CA LYS A 37 14.23 16.59 10.59
C LYS A 37 14.49 15.66 9.42
N SER A 38 15.74 15.51 9.00
CA SER A 38 16.11 14.52 7.99
C SER A 38 16.04 13.10 8.54
N PHE A 39 15.54 12.15 7.74
CA PHE A 39 15.50 10.71 8.03
C PHE A 39 15.47 9.92 6.71
N GLY A 40 16.10 8.75 6.67
CA GLY A 40 16.24 8.01 5.43
C GLY A 40 16.82 8.89 4.31
N SER A 41 16.11 8.97 3.19
CA SER A 41 16.44 9.86 2.06
C SER A 41 15.71 11.22 2.10
N ILE A 42 14.91 11.47 3.13
CA ILE A 42 14.07 12.66 3.24
C ILE A 42 14.82 13.78 3.97
N HIS A 43 14.87 14.95 3.37
CA HIS A 43 15.49 16.12 3.99
C HIS A 43 14.52 16.85 4.92
N ALA A 44 15.06 17.49 5.96
CA ALA A 44 14.28 18.40 6.80
C ALA A 44 13.58 19.48 5.94
N ARG A 45 12.34 19.80 6.31
CA ARG A 45 11.43 20.72 5.61
C ARG A 45 10.88 20.20 4.27
N ALA A 46 11.14 18.93 3.90
CA ALA A 46 10.45 18.33 2.75
C ALA A 46 8.94 18.36 3.00
N ILE A 47 8.20 18.81 2.00
CA ILE A 47 6.74 18.77 2.00
C ILE A 47 6.32 17.37 1.57
N GLY A 48 5.45 16.75 2.36
CA GLY A 48 4.92 15.43 2.10
C GLY A 48 3.52 15.45 1.51
N GLY A 49 2.91 14.27 1.45
CA GLY A 49 1.53 14.08 1.03
C GLY A 49 0.53 14.32 2.16
N TRP A 50 -0.57 13.57 2.13
CA TRP A 50 -1.76 13.82 2.93
C TRP A 50 -2.12 12.65 3.83
N ILE A 51 -2.40 12.93 5.11
CA ILE A 51 -2.84 11.94 6.08
C ILE A 51 -4.14 12.39 6.76
N GLN A 52 -4.95 11.43 7.19
CA GLN A 52 -6.12 11.71 8.02
C GLN A 52 -5.75 11.76 9.51
N HIS A 53 -4.90 10.83 9.95
CA HIS A 53 -4.51 10.64 11.34
C HIS A 53 -3.00 10.41 11.47
N PRO A 54 -2.40 10.74 12.63
CA PRO A 54 -0.99 10.42 12.89
C PRO A 54 -0.64 8.95 12.74
N GLU A 55 -1.59 8.09 13.05
CA GLU A 55 -1.46 6.63 12.96
C GLU A 55 -1.35 6.12 11.52
N ASN A 56 -1.66 6.94 10.52
CA ASN A 56 -1.50 6.56 9.12
C ASN A 56 -0.03 6.37 8.71
N ILE A 57 0.91 7.01 9.40
CA ILE A 57 2.35 6.94 9.08
C ILE A 57 3.18 6.58 10.31
N GLY A 58 4.31 5.89 10.12
CA GLY A 58 5.26 5.60 11.18
C GLY A 58 6.04 6.84 11.61
N LEU A 59 6.04 7.16 12.92
CA LEU A 59 6.74 8.33 13.46
C LEU A 59 8.20 8.02 13.82
N ASN A 60 8.56 6.75 14.04
CA ASN A 60 9.87 6.29 14.48
C ASN A 60 10.60 5.40 13.45
N ASP A 61 10.15 5.41 12.21
CA ASP A 61 10.73 4.67 11.10
C ASP A 61 11.02 5.60 9.90
N ASN A 62 11.38 5.08 8.73
CA ASN A 62 11.69 5.87 7.55
C ASN A 62 10.53 5.97 6.54
N SER A 63 9.31 5.52 6.93
CA SER A 63 8.16 5.61 6.04
C SER A 63 7.87 7.07 5.65
N TRP A 64 7.45 7.26 4.39
CA TRP A 64 7.18 8.59 3.85
C TRP A 64 6.01 8.56 2.85
N ILE A 65 5.26 9.65 2.84
CA ILE A 65 4.19 9.93 1.89
C ILE A 65 4.55 11.24 1.26
N GLU A 66 4.57 11.33 -0.05
CA GLU A 66 4.95 12.54 -0.80
C GLU A 66 3.97 12.86 -1.92
N ASP A 67 4.21 13.95 -2.61
CA ASP A 67 3.39 14.48 -3.71
C ASP A 67 1.93 14.70 -3.30
N GLU A 68 0.99 14.19 -4.08
CA GLU A 68 -0.45 14.25 -3.80
C GLU A 68 -1.00 12.93 -3.23
N ALA A 69 -0.11 12.03 -2.81
CA ALA A 69 -0.52 10.75 -2.23
C ALA A 69 -1.30 10.94 -0.93
N THR A 70 -2.35 10.15 -0.77
CA THR A 70 -3.26 10.19 0.38
C THR A 70 -3.22 8.88 1.17
N VAL A 71 -3.21 8.99 2.50
CA VAL A 71 -3.37 7.85 3.41
C VAL A 71 -4.43 8.19 4.44
N ARG A 72 -5.50 7.41 4.48
CA ARG A 72 -6.69 7.75 5.26
C ARG A 72 -7.33 6.53 5.93
N GLU A 73 -8.33 6.80 6.75
CA GLU A 73 -9.00 5.80 7.58
C GLU A 73 -7.99 5.06 8.47
N ASP A 74 -8.10 3.75 8.66
CA ASP A 74 -7.19 2.95 9.48
C ASP A 74 -5.94 2.45 8.71
N ALA A 75 -5.69 2.98 7.52
CA ALA A 75 -4.54 2.58 6.70
C ALA A 75 -3.21 2.96 7.37
N LYS A 76 -2.20 2.11 7.22
CA LYS A 76 -0.90 2.25 7.89
C LYS A 76 0.26 2.11 6.93
N VAL A 77 1.13 3.13 6.91
CA VAL A 77 2.42 3.11 6.19
C VAL A 77 3.55 3.05 7.20
N ARG A 78 4.42 2.04 7.12
CA ARG A 78 5.43 1.73 8.13
C ARG A 78 6.78 1.34 7.53
N GLY A 79 7.81 1.30 8.36
CA GLY A 79 9.15 0.83 7.98
C GLY A 79 9.89 1.81 7.09
N ASN A 80 10.29 1.39 5.89
CA ASN A 80 10.89 2.22 4.86
C ASN A 80 9.94 2.41 3.66
N ALA A 81 8.64 2.16 3.84
CA ALA A 81 7.69 2.24 2.75
C ALA A 81 7.52 3.70 2.28
N THR A 82 7.43 3.89 0.97
CA THR A 82 7.21 5.19 0.34
C THR A 82 5.97 5.15 -0.55
N ILE A 83 5.14 6.19 -0.42
CA ILE A 83 3.92 6.37 -1.21
C ILE A 83 4.06 7.72 -1.92
N SER A 84 3.96 7.74 -3.25
CA SER A 84 4.14 8.95 -4.06
C SER A 84 3.14 9.07 -5.19
N GLY A 85 3.18 10.19 -5.91
CA GLY A 85 2.25 10.49 -7.01
C GLY A 85 0.85 10.76 -6.50
N GLU A 86 -0.16 10.19 -7.16
CA GLU A 86 -1.57 10.32 -6.81
C GLU A 86 -2.12 9.05 -6.12
N CYS A 87 -1.27 8.31 -5.41
CA CYS A 87 -1.66 7.08 -4.74
C CYS A 87 -2.68 7.32 -3.62
N ASP A 88 -3.66 6.43 -3.49
CA ASP A 88 -4.68 6.46 -2.42
C ASP A 88 -4.64 5.14 -1.62
N VAL A 89 -4.23 5.24 -0.36
CA VAL A 89 -4.17 4.10 0.58
C VAL A 89 -5.20 4.29 1.68
N PHE A 90 -6.17 3.39 1.78
CA PHE A 90 -7.34 3.59 2.64
C PHE A 90 -7.87 2.29 3.27
N GLY A 91 -8.95 2.42 4.04
CA GLY A 91 -9.52 1.30 4.78
C GLY A 91 -8.56 0.80 5.86
N ARG A 92 -8.33 -0.48 5.91
CA ARG A 92 -7.38 -1.14 6.83
C ARG A 92 -6.14 -1.65 6.11
N ALA A 93 -5.75 -0.98 5.02
CA ALA A 93 -4.58 -1.36 4.26
C ALA A 93 -3.28 -1.16 5.06
N VAL A 94 -2.32 -2.05 4.88
CA VAL A 94 -0.99 -1.94 5.48
C VAL A 94 0.06 -2.00 4.39
N VAL A 95 0.87 -0.94 4.30
CA VAL A 95 2.03 -0.86 3.41
C VAL A 95 3.29 -0.73 4.27
N THR A 96 4.21 -1.68 4.16
CA THR A 96 5.33 -1.76 5.11
C THR A 96 6.63 -2.28 4.50
N ASN A 97 7.68 -2.34 5.31
CA ASN A 97 9.03 -2.69 4.92
C ASN A 97 9.59 -1.72 3.88
N ASN A 98 10.06 -2.18 2.71
CA ASN A 98 10.64 -1.34 1.66
C ASN A 98 9.67 -1.16 0.47
N ALA A 99 8.37 -1.35 0.69
CA ALA A 99 7.36 -1.25 -0.37
C ALA A 99 7.30 0.18 -0.94
N LYS A 100 7.21 0.29 -2.27
CA LYS A 100 7.15 1.55 -3.00
C LYS A 100 5.89 1.58 -3.86
N LEU A 101 5.05 2.58 -3.62
CA LEU A 101 3.88 2.85 -4.43
C LEU A 101 4.05 4.19 -5.14
N SER A 102 3.75 4.24 -6.43
CA SER A 102 3.85 5.46 -7.23
C SER A 102 2.83 5.49 -8.39
N GLY A 103 2.63 6.66 -8.99
CA GLY A 103 1.61 6.84 -10.02
C GLY A 103 0.22 7.02 -9.41
N ASN A 104 -0.79 6.32 -9.93
CA ASN A 104 -2.18 6.35 -9.48
C ASN A 104 -2.59 4.98 -8.90
N VAL A 105 -1.84 4.50 -7.90
CA VAL A 105 -2.11 3.20 -7.27
C VAL A 105 -3.13 3.35 -6.15
N ARG A 106 -4.16 2.52 -6.17
CA ARG A 106 -5.18 2.46 -5.11
C ARG A 106 -5.06 1.17 -4.31
N VAL A 107 -4.93 1.30 -2.99
CA VAL A 107 -4.79 0.19 -2.06
C VAL A 107 -5.83 0.33 -0.96
N GLY A 108 -6.82 -0.54 -0.97
CA GLY A 108 -7.97 -0.45 -0.07
C GLY A 108 -8.05 -1.55 0.98
N THR A 109 -9.24 -1.75 1.46
CA THR A 109 -9.63 -2.59 2.60
C THR A 109 -8.90 -3.94 2.65
N GLY A 110 -8.25 -4.20 3.78
CA GLY A 110 -7.64 -5.51 4.09
C GLY A 110 -6.33 -5.82 3.37
N CYS A 111 -5.90 -4.97 2.42
CA CYS A 111 -4.67 -5.21 1.68
C CYS A 111 -3.43 -5.17 2.58
N TYR A 112 -2.50 -6.09 2.36
CA TYR A 112 -1.20 -6.13 3.02
C TYR A 112 -0.07 -6.17 1.99
N ILE A 113 0.70 -5.09 1.88
CA ILE A 113 1.79 -4.94 0.92
C ILE A 113 3.11 -4.79 1.68
N SER A 114 4.09 -5.65 1.39
CA SER A 114 5.35 -5.64 2.14
C SER A 114 6.53 -6.21 1.33
N GLY A 115 7.72 -6.08 1.90
CA GLY A 115 8.98 -6.49 1.26
C GLY A 115 9.53 -5.38 0.36
N ASP A 116 10.24 -5.77 -0.70
CA ASP A 116 10.78 -4.88 -1.73
C ASP A 116 9.79 -4.72 -2.90
N THR A 117 8.50 -4.71 -2.58
CA THR A 117 7.40 -4.64 -3.56
C THR A 117 7.35 -3.26 -4.20
N VAL A 118 7.19 -3.22 -5.52
CA VAL A 118 7.00 -2.00 -6.32
C VAL A 118 5.65 -2.06 -7.03
N LEU A 119 4.79 -1.10 -6.74
CA LEU A 119 3.56 -0.84 -7.48
C LEU A 119 3.68 0.52 -8.17
N ASN A 120 3.43 0.57 -9.47
CA ASN A 120 3.51 1.81 -10.24
C ASN A 120 2.47 1.82 -11.36
N GLY A 121 1.98 3.00 -11.71
CA GLY A 121 1.01 3.20 -12.80
C GLY A 121 -0.43 3.30 -12.29
N ASP A 122 -1.37 2.94 -13.14
CA ASP A 122 -2.81 2.96 -12.82
C ASP A 122 -3.27 1.56 -12.40
N VAL A 123 -3.15 1.27 -11.10
CA VAL A 123 -3.43 -0.06 -10.53
C VAL A 123 -4.36 0.06 -9.32
N SER A 124 -5.48 -0.62 -9.37
CA SER A 124 -6.34 -0.82 -8.20
C SER A 124 -6.09 -2.21 -7.60
N VAL A 125 -5.46 -2.26 -6.43
CA VAL A 125 -5.18 -3.52 -5.75
C VAL A 125 -6.49 -4.11 -5.24
N PRO A 126 -6.83 -5.36 -5.61
CA PRO A 126 -8.06 -6.00 -5.14
C PRO A 126 -8.13 -6.06 -3.61
N ALA A 127 -9.34 -5.98 -3.05
CA ALA A 127 -9.55 -6.07 -1.60
C ALA A 127 -8.94 -7.37 -1.01
N ASP A 128 -8.45 -7.26 0.21
CA ASP A 128 -7.81 -8.35 0.98
C ASP A 128 -6.57 -8.98 0.32
N ALA A 129 -6.02 -8.32 -0.71
CA ALA A 129 -4.82 -8.78 -1.39
C ALA A 129 -3.61 -8.81 -0.46
N VAL A 130 -2.83 -9.89 -0.54
CA VAL A 130 -1.57 -10.04 0.20
C VAL A 130 -0.41 -10.15 -0.79
N ILE A 131 0.39 -9.09 -0.86
CA ILE A 131 1.52 -8.95 -1.78
C ILE A 131 2.80 -8.79 -0.97
N LYS A 132 3.75 -9.70 -1.14
CA LYS A 132 4.98 -9.73 -0.34
C LYS A 132 6.20 -10.01 -1.22
N GLY A 133 7.37 -9.76 -0.66
CA GLY A 133 8.65 -10.08 -1.32
C GLY A 133 9.08 -9.01 -2.31
N ASN A 134 9.31 -9.39 -3.54
CA ASN A 134 9.82 -8.54 -4.63
C ASN A 134 8.83 -8.44 -5.80
N ALA A 135 7.55 -8.22 -5.48
CA ALA A 135 6.52 -8.03 -6.50
C ALA A 135 6.82 -6.78 -7.35
N ILE A 136 6.50 -6.87 -8.64
CA ILE A 136 6.56 -5.75 -9.58
C ILE A 136 5.21 -5.71 -10.30
N ILE A 137 4.41 -4.70 -9.98
CA ILE A 137 3.05 -4.53 -10.48
C ILE A 137 2.97 -3.17 -11.15
N THR A 138 2.79 -3.15 -12.46
CA THR A 138 2.78 -1.93 -13.27
C THR A 138 1.49 -1.74 -14.06
N LYS A 139 0.63 -2.74 -14.04
CA LYS A 139 -0.68 -2.71 -14.69
C LYS A 139 -1.68 -3.59 -13.94
N GLN A 140 -2.95 -3.35 -14.13
CA GLN A 140 -4.03 -4.05 -13.43
C GLN A 140 -3.96 -5.58 -13.60
N SER A 141 -3.52 -6.07 -14.76
CA SER A 141 -3.38 -7.52 -15.02
C SER A 141 -2.20 -8.20 -14.32
N ASP A 142 -1.36 -7.45 -13.58
CA ASP A 142 -0.24 -8.02 -12.82
C ASP A 142 -0.65 -8.53 -11.43
N VAL A 143 -1.89 -8.26 -11.00
CA VAL A 143 -2.43 -8.68 -9.70
C VAL A 143 -3.89 -9.10 -9.83
N ALA A 144 -4.24 -10.20 -9.19
CA ALA A 144 -5.61 -10.67 -9.08
C ALA A 144 -5.83 -11.36 -7.71
N THR A 145 -7.03 -11.22 -7.16
CA THR A 145 -7.40 -11.86 -5.88
C THR A 145 -8.76 -12.53 -6.03
N VAL A 146 -8.89 -13.69 -5.42
CA VAL A 146 -10.17 -14.38 -5.25
C VAL A 146 -10.30 -14.85 -3.79
N ASN A 147 -11.52 -14.86 -3.29
CA ASN A 147 -11.82 -15.43 -1.97
C ASN A 147 -12.41 -16.82 -2.13
N VAL A 148 -11.77 -17.81 -1.53
CA VAL A 148 -12.24 -19.19 -1.51
C VAL A 148 -12.45 -19.60 -0.06
N GLN A 149 -13.69 -19.83 0.34
CA GLN A 149 -14.07 -20.25 1.69
C GLN A 149 -13.48 -19.33 2.80
N GLY A 150 -13.47 -18.03 2.58
CA GLY A 150 -12.93 -17.05 3.53
C GLY A 150 -11.42 -16.85 3.47
N LEU A 151 -10.71 -17.57 2.59
CA LEU A 151 -9.29 -17.39 2.35
C LEU A 151 -9.06 -16.50 1.10
N ALA A 152 -8.45 -15.32 1.27
CA ALA A 152 -8.01 -14.51 0.17
C ALA A 152 -6.78 -15.12 -0.49
N ILE A 153 -6.87 -15.41 -1.77
CA ILE A 153 -5.80 -15.94 -2.62
C ILE A 153 -5.42 -14.85 -3.60
N THR A 154 -4.21 -14.32 -3.46
CA THR A 154 -3.70 -13.26 -4.34
C THR A 154 -2.61 -13.80 -5.25
N LEU A 155 -2.78 -13.70 -6.56
CA LEU A 155 -1.71 -13.91 -7.52
C LEU A 155 -1.13 -12.56 -7.91
N TYR A 156 0.18 -12.47 -7.99
CA TYR A 156 0.87 -11.26 -8.40
C TYR A 156 2.18 -11.55 -9.11
N ARG A 157 2.56 -10.62 -9.97
CA ARG A 157 3.77 -10.72 -10.77
C ARG A 157 5.01 -10.29 -9.98
N THR A 158 6.11 -10.99 -10.23
CA THR A 158 7.47 -10.65 -9.77
C THR A 158 8.42 -10.67 -10.95
N ALA A 159 9.67 -10.25 -10.75
CA ALA A 159 10.71 -10.35 -11.77
C ALA A 159 10.96 -11.79 -12.24
N THR A 160 10.69 -12.80 -11.40
CA THR A 160 11.00 -14.22 -11.67
C THR A 160 9.76 -15.07 -11.95
N GLY A 161 8.58 -14.48 -12.09
CA GLY A 161 7.35 -15.20 -12.40
C GLY A 161 6.17 -14.78 -11.53
N ILE A 162 5.20 -15.68 -11.39
CA ILE A 162 3.97 -15.44 -10.61
C ILE A 162 4.11 -16.05 -9.21
N MET A 163 3.79 -15.26 -8.21
CA MET A 163 3.72 -15.66 -6.81
C MET A 163 2.26 -15.73 -6.34
N ILE A 164 2.03 -16.54 -5.34
CA ILE A 164 0.73 -16.75 -4.72
C ILE A 164 0.82 -16.36 -3.25
N GLY A 165 0.08 -15.35 -2.85
CA GLY A 165 -0.15 -14.97 -1.47
C GLY A 165 -1.39 -15.67 -0.91
N LEU A 166 -1.26 -16.38 0.20
CA LEU A 166 -2.33 -17.09 0.89
C LEU A 166 -2.53 -16.49 2.28
N GLY A 167 -3.29 -15.42 2.39
CA GLY A 167 -3.48 -14.70 3.65
C GLY A 167 -2.14 -14.33 4.28
N ASN A 168 -1.93 -14.63 5.56
CA ASN A 168 -0.70 -14.30 6.29
C ASN A 168 0.49 -15.25 6.05
N ARG A 169 0.33 -16.30 5.24
CA ARG A 169 1.39 -17.27 4.98
C ARG A 169 2.50 -16.67 4.11
N THR A 170 3.66 -17.32 4.12
CA THR A 170 4.74 -17.01 3.18
C THR A 170 4.24 -17.26 1.76
N PRO A 171 4.43 -16.33 0.82
CA PRO A 171 4.07 -16.55 -0.57
C PRO A 171 4.84 -17.71 -1.18
N VAL A 172 4.19 -18.45 -2.08
CA VAL A 172 4.79 -19.58 -2.80
C VAL A 172 4.80 -19.30 -4.30
N LYS A 173 5.75 -19.92 -5.02
CA LYS A 173 5.75 -19.89 -6.48
C LYS A 173 4.57 -20.72 -7.00
N LEU A 174 4.04 -20.33 -8.15
CA LEU A 174 2.93 -21.05 -8.78
C LEU A 174 3.21 -22.55 -8.97
N GLY A 175 4.43 -22.92 -9.35
CA GLY A 175 4.85 -24.31 -9.58
C GLY A 175 4.99 -25.16 -8.30
N ASP A 176 5.12 -24.50 -7.14
CA ASP A 176 5.36 -25.18 -5.85
C ASP A 176 4.06 -25.35 -5.04
N LEU A 177 2.92 -25.00 -5.63
CA LEU A 177 1.64 -24.98 -4.94
C LEU A 177 1.07 -26.40 -4.73
N MET A 178 1.21 -26.92 -3.51
CA MET A 178 0.50 -28.12 -3.06
C MET A 178 -0.73 -27.69 -2.24
N VAL A 179 -1.89 -27.67 -2.87
CA VAL A 179 -3.16 -27.19 -2.25
C VAL A 179 -4.32 -28.11 -2.53
N GLN A 180 -5.39 -27.91 -1.74
CA GLN A 180 -6.66 -28.60 -1.95
C GLN A 180 -7.24 -28.32 -3.35
N PRO A 181 -7.99 -29.27 -3.94
CA PRO A 181 -8.54 -29.13 -5.31
C PRO A 181 -9.30 -27.83 -5.56
N ALA A 182 -10.13 -27.38 -4.62
CA ALA A 182 -10.90 -26.13 -4.75
C ALA A 182 -10.01 -24.89 -4.88
N ILE A 183 -8.87 -24.85 -4.18
CA ILE A 183 -7.88 -23.75 -4.28
C ILE A 183 -7.16 -23.84 -5.61
N TYR A 184 -6.82 -25.04 -6.06
CA TYR A 184 -6.14 -25.26 -7.33
C TYR A 184 -6.94 -24.77 -8.53
N ASP A 185 -8.24 -25.04 -8.56
CA ASP A 185 -9.14 -24.57 -9.64
C ASP A 185 -9.26 -23.03 -9.65
N ALA A 186 -9.42 -22.42 -8.49
CA ALA A 186 -9.45 -20.98 -8.36
C ALA A 186 -8.13 -20.33 -8.84
N VAL A 187 -6.99 -20.91 -8.49
CA VAL A 187 -5.66 -20.46 -8.93
C VAL A 187 -5.51 -20.55 -10.46
N LYS A 188 -5.99 -21.63 -11.10
CA LYS A 188 -5.97 -21.75 -12.56
C LYS A 188 -6.70 -20.61 -13.26
N VAL A 189 -7.87 -20.23 -12.76
CA VAL A 189 -8.64 -19.10 -13.31
C VAL A 189 -7.83 -17.80 -13.19
N LEU A 190 -7.28 -17.51 -12.01
CA LEU A 190 -6.47 -16.30 -11.79
C LEU A 190 -5.21 -16.27 -12.64
N VAL A 191 -4.52 -17.41 -12.80
CA VAL A 191 -3.35 -17.51 -13.70
C VAL A 191 -3.72 -17.13 -15.13
N SER A 192 -4.83 -17.64 -15.63
CA SER A 192 -5.32 -17.30 -16.97
C SER A 192 -5.57 -15.81 -17.15
N ILE A 193 -6.06 -15.12 -16.12
CA ILE A 193 -6.29 -13.66 -16.13
C ILE A 193 -4.94 -12.93 -16.23
N ILE A 194 -3.97 -13.29 -15.39
CA ILE A 194 -2.66 -12.63 -15.34
C ILE A 194 -1.86 -12.88 -16.63
N GLU A 195 -1.88 -14.10 -17.16
CA GLU A 195 -1.14 -14.47 -18.39
C GLU A 195 -1.72 -13.82 -19.63
N LYS A 196 -3.04 -13.78 -19.77
CA LYS A 196 -3.72 -13.22 -20.93
C LYS A 196 -3.86 -11.69 -20.89
N GLY A 197 -3.59 -11.07 -19.75
CA GLY A 197 -3.77 -9.62 -19.57
C GLY A 197 -5.22 -9.17 -19.66
N SER A 198 -6.18 -10.09 -19.51
CA SER A 198 -7.62 -9.83 -19.57
C SER A 198 -8.16 -9.73 -18.15
N VAL A 199 -8.74 -8.59 -17.82
CA VAL A 199 -9.58 -8.44 -16.61
C VAL A 199 -10.98 -8.93 -17.01
N LEU A 200 -11.58 -9.78 -16.18
CA LEU A 200 -12.98 -10.16 -16.33
C LEU A 200 -13.91 -8.98 -16.09
#